data_6bff03356abeb8012f2a0826b4da17c0
#
_entry.id   6bff03356abeb8012f2a0826b4da17c0
#
_cell.length_a   1.000
_cell.length_b   1.000
_cell.length_c   1.000
_cell.angle_alpha   90.00
_cell.angle_beta   90.00
_cell.angle_gamma   90.00
#
_symmetry.space_group_name_H-M   'P 1'
#
loop_
_entity.id
_entity.type
_entity.pdbx_description
1 polymer ?
#
loop_
_entity_poly.entity_id
_entity_poly.type
_entity_poly.pdbx_seq_one_letter_code
_entity_poly.pdbx_strand_id
1 'polypeptide(L)'
;MIRTARGPVRWFLKATRFAGITLPPFGIYLLDERMDDMRLRRHEEAHWEQAKTLGVVRWYWLYLWYSLRYGYWNNPFEVEAREAEDGTR
;
A
#
# COMPACT_ATOMS: atom_id res chain seq x y z
N MET A 1 0.76 12.79 5.67
CA MET A 1 0.32 11.42 5.58
C MET A 1 1.37 10.46 5.01
N ILE A 2 2.02 10.80 3.89
CA ILE A 2 3.13 10.00 3.38
C ILE A 2 4.36 10.31 4.21
N ARG A 3 4.99 9.27 4.75
CA ARG A 3 6.11 9.39 5.67
C ARG A 3 7.28 8.57 5.19
N THR A 4 8.48 8.98 5.59
CA THR A 4 9.67 8.18 5.38
C THR A 4 9.66 6.99 6.34
N ALA A 5 9.92 5.79 5.81
CA ALA A 5 9.98 4.59 6.63
C ALA A 5 11.21 4.64 7.55
N ARG A 6 11.01 4.35 8.83
CA ARG A 6 12.07 4.35 9.84
C ARG A 6 11.86 3.19 10.81
N GLY A 7 12.94 2.79 11.47
CA GLY A 7 12.89 1.76 12.51
C GLY A 7 12.30 0.45 12.01
N PRO A 8 11.33 -0.11 12.73
CA PRO A 8 10.76 -1.41 12.35
C PRO A 8 10.13 -1.43 10.97
N VAL A 9 9.50 -0.32 10.56
CA VAL A 9 8.87 -0.24 9.24
C VAL A 9 9.94 -0.31 8.15
N ARG A 10 11.02 0.45 8.32
CA ARG A 10 12.13 0.42 7.36
C ARG A 10 12.74 -0.97 7.27
N TRP A 11 12.95 -1.61 8.42
CA TRP A 11 13.50 -2.96 8.46
C TRP A 11 12.59 -3.94 7.71
N PHE A 12 11.28 -3.85 7.95
CA PHE A 12 10.30 -4.70 7.29
C PHE A 12 10.34 -4.52 5.78
N LEU A 13 10.37 -3.26 5.31
CA LEU A 13 10.41 -2.99 3.88
C LEU A 13 11.68 -3.52 3.23
N LYS A 14 12.84 -3.34 3.89
CA LYS A 14 14.10 -3.87 3.38
C LYS A 14 14.10 -5.39 3.35
N ALA A 15 13.57 -6.03 4.41
CA ALA A 15 13.55 -7.49 4.50
C ALA A 15 12.64 -8.13 3.45
N THR A 16 11.51 -7.50 3.14
CA THR A 16 10.54 -8.01 2.19
C THR A 16 10.77 -7.51 0.78
N ARG A 17 11.71 -6.57 0.60
CA ARG A 17 12.00 -5.92 -0.68
C ARG A 17 10.85 -5.07 -1.22
N PHE A 18 9.91 -4.71 -0.37
CA PHE A 18 8.91 -3.74 -0.73
C PHE A 18 9.49 -2.33 -0.60
N ALA A 19 9.06 -1.42 -1.46
CA ALA A 19 9.53 -0.04 -1.44
C ALA A 19 8.64 0.86 -0.59
N GLY A 20 7.40 0.43 -0.32
CA GLY A 20 6.48 1.21 0.48
C GLY A 20 5.37 0.34 1.03
N ILE A 21 4.64 0.87 2.00
CA ILE A 21 3.52 0.17 2.61
C ILE A 21 2.49 1.20 3.11
N THR A 22 1.22 0.86 2.96
CA THR A 22 0.11 1.64 3.50
C THR A 22 -0.40 0.97 4.76
N LEU A 23 -0.40 1.70 5.87
CA LEU A 23 -0.83 1.18 7.18
C LEU A 23 -1.92 2.09 7.76
N PRO A 24 -3.18 1.99 7.29
CA PRO A 24 -4.25 2.76 7.88
C PRO A 24 -4.47 2.34 9.34
N PRO A 25 -4.80 3.26 10.23
CA PRO A 25 -4.94 4.69 10.01
C PRO A 25 -3.65 5.49 10.24
N PHE A 26 -2.50 4.83 10.30
CA PHE A 26 -1.26 5.47 10.74
C PHE A 26 -0.58 6.27 9.63
N GLY A 27 -0.65 5.81 8.41
CA GLY A 27 -0.07 6.54 7.30
C GLY A 27 0.48 5.64 6.21
N ILE A 28 1.11 6.28 5.24
CA ILE A 28 1.80 5.61 4.14
C ILE A 28 3.29 5.81 4.38
N TYR A 29 4.07 4.74 4.29
CA TYR A 29 5.50 4.78 4.57
C TYR A 29 6.27 4.32 3.34
N LEU A 30 7.21 5.15 2.90
CA LEU A 30 8.06 4.85 1.74
C LEU A 30 9.52 4.86 2.18
N LEU A 31 10.35 4.06 1.50
CA LEU A 31 11.80 4.15 1.71
C LEU A 31 12.30 5.51 1.23
N ASP A 32 13.37 6.03 1.88
CA ASP A 32 13.95 7.33 1.53
C ASP A 32 14.24 7.45 0.04
N GLU A 33 14.85 6.42 -0.52
CA GLU A 33 15.28 6.41 -1.91
C GLU A 33 14.11 6.32 -2.89
N ARG A 34 12.88 6.12 -2.39
CA ARG A 34 11.69 6.00 -3.23
C ARG A 34 10.67 7.12 -2.98
N MET A 35 11.05 8.12 -2.19
CA MET A 35 10.11 9.20 -1.85
C MET A 35 9.62 9.99 -3.06
N ASP A 36 10.42 10.06 -4.12
CA ASP A 36 10.07 10.80 -5.34
C ASP A 36 9.44 9.92 -6.42
N ASP A 37 9.22 8.64 -6.13
CA ASP A 37 8.62 7.72 -7.09
C ASP A 37 7.11 7.96 -7.14
N MET A 38 6.65 8.69 -8.13
CA MET A 38 5.23 9.05 -8.23
C MET A 38 4.33 7.86 -8.49
N ARG A 39 4.81 6.85 -9.23
CA ARG A 39 4.01 5.65 -9.46
C ARG A 39 3.78 4.91 -8.15
N LEU A 40 4.82 4.76 -7.35
CA LEU A 40 4.73 4.12 -6.05
C LEU A 40 3.79 4.90 -5.12
N ARG A 41 3.90 6.22 -5.11
CA ARG A 41 3.05 7.05 -4.27
C ARG A 41 1.58 6.88 -4.65
N ARG A 42 1.27 6.87 -5.95
CA ARG A 42 -0.11 6.67 -6.41
C ARG A 42 -0.63 5.29 -6.03
N HIS A 43 0.24 4.27 -6.10
CA HIS A 43 -0.12 2.91 -5.69
C HIS A 43 -0.53 2.87 -4.21
N GLU A 44 0.31 3.43 -3.34
CA GLU A 44 0.03 3.41 -1.91
C GLU A 44 -1.15 4.31 -1.55
N GLU A 45 -1.31 5.44 -2.23
CA GLU A 45 -2.46 6.31 -2.00
C GLU A 45 -3.77 5.64 -2.41
N ALA A 46 -3.74 4.77 -3.42
CA ALA A 46 -4.93 4.01 -3.79
C ALA A 46 -5.36 3.09 -2.64
N HIS A 47 -4.42 2.43 -1.98
CA HIS A 47 -4.74 1.62 -0.80
C HIS A 47 -5.33 2.47 0.32
N TRP A 48 -4.79 3.67 0.52
CA TRP A 48 -5.31 4.58 1.53
C TRP A 48 -6.77 4.95 1.24
N GLU A 49 -7.07 5.24 -0.02
CA GLU A 49 -8.45 5.58 -0.41
C GLU A 49 -9.39 4.38 -0.28
N GLN A 50 -8.92 3.18 -0.59
CA GLN A 50 -9.70 1.96 -0.39
C GLN A 50 -10.08 1.82 1.09
N ALA A 51 -9.11 1.99 1.98
CA ALA A 51 -9.36 1.87 3.41
C ALA A 51 -10.30 2.96 3.92
N LYS A 52 -10.16 4.16 3.38
CA LYS A 52 -11.02 5.30 3.74
C LYS A 52 -12.47 5.03 3.36
N THR A 53 -12.67 4.46 2.17
CA THR A 53 -14.01 4.18 1.66
C THR A 53 -14.66 3.02 2.40
N LEU A 54 -13.91 1.97 2.68
CA LEU A 54 -14.45 0.74 3.28
C LEU A 54 -14.45 0.76 4.81
N GLY A 55 -13.60 1.58 5.40
CA GLY A 55 -13.31 1.52 6.83
C GLY A 55 -12.06 0.68 7.07
N VAL A 56 -11.27 1.09 8.07
CA VAL A 56 -9.94 0.51 8.30
C VAL A 56 -10.01 -0.98 8.61
N VAL A 57 -10.90 -1.37 9.53
CA VAL A 57 -10.97 -2.77 9.96
C VAL A 57 -11.43 -3.66 8.81
N ARG A 58 -12.46 -3.22 8.08
CA ARG A 58 -12.98 -3.97 6.94
C ARG A 58 -11.93 -4.11 5.86
N TRP A 59 -11.16 -3.04 5.59
CA TRP A 59 -10.12 -3.08 4.58
C TRP A 59 -9.07 -4.15 4.90
N TYR A 60 -8.60 -4.23 6.15
CA TYR A 60 -7.62 -5.24 6.53
C TYR A 60 -8.17 -6.66 6.37
N TRP A 61 -9.41 -6.90 6.80
CA TRP A 61 -10.02 -8.23 6.66
C TRP A 61 -10.19 -8.62 5.21
N LEU A 62 -10.67 -7.69 4.37
CA LEU A 62 -10.83 -7.96 2.95
C LEU A 62 -9.49 -8.12 2.25
N TYR A 63 -8.49 -7.32 2.61
CA TYR A 63 -7.16 -7.45 2.04
C TYR A 63 -6.60 -8.85 2.32
N LEU A 64 -6.71 -9.30 3.56
CA LEU A 64 -6.25 -10.63 3.93
C LEU A 64 -7.02 -11.71 3.17
N TRP A 65 -8.35 -11.62 3.16
CA TRP A 65 -9.21 -12.60 2.47
C TRP A 65 -8.87 -12.69 0.99
N TYR A 66 -8.77 -11.53 0.32
CA TYR A 66 -8.43 -11.51 -1.10
C TYR A 66 -7.04 -12.06 -1.38
N SER A 67 -6.08 -11.78 -0.50
CA SER A 67 -4.73 -12.31 -0.65
C SER A 67 -4.70 -13.83 -0.54
N LEU A 68 -5.49 -14.39 0.39
CA LEU A 68 -5.60 -15.83 0.55
C LEU A 68 -6.35 -16.48 -0.61
N ARG A 69 -7.38 -15.80 -1.11
CA ARG A 69 -8.23 -16.34 -2.18
C ARG A 69 -7.58 -16.27 -3.55
N TYR A 70 -6.94 -15.17 -3.87
CA TYR A 70 -6.45 -14.88 -5.21
C TYR A 70 -4.92 -14.74 -5.29
N GLY A 71 -4.24 -14.68 -4.16
CA GLY A 71 -2.83 -14.36 -4.09
C GLY A 71 -2.59 -12.87 -4.09
N TYR A 72 -1.37 -12.46 -3.71
CA TYR A 72 -1.03 -11.05 -3.62
C TYR A 72 -1.21 -10.34 -4.96
N TRP A 73 -0.67 -10.92 -6.03
CA TRP A 73 -0.67 -10.26 -7.35
C TRP A 73 -2.09 -10.01 -7.87
N ASN A 74 -2.97 -10.98 -7.64
CA ASN A 74 -4.34 -10.92 -8.15
C ASN A 74 -5.35 -10.37 -7.13
N ASN A 75 -4.89 -9.94 -5.97
CA ASN A 75 -5.75 -9.30 -4.98
C ASN A 75 -6.38 -8.07 -5.63
N PRO A 76 -7.74 -7.95 -5.63
CA PRO A 76 -8.41 -6.82 -6.27
C PRO A 76 -7.89 -5.45 -5.82
N PHE A 77 -7.52 -5.31 -4.55
CA PHE A 77 -6.97 -4.05 -4.05
C PHE A 77 -5.62 -3.74 -4.69
N GLU A 78 -4.80 -4.78 -4.93
CA GLU A 78 -3.51 -4.59 -5.58
C GLU A 78 -3.67 -4.30 -7.07
N VAL A 79 -4.63 -4.96 -7.72
CA VAL A 79 -4.92 -4.68 -9.12
C VAL A 79 -5.34 -3.22 -9.31
N GLU A 80 -6.24 -2.74 -8.45
CA GLU A 80 -6.69 -1.35 -8.50
C GLU A 80 -5.53 -0.38 -8.24
N ALA A 81 -4.68 -0.71 -7.28
CA ALA A 81 -3.53 0.14 -6.95
C ALA A 81 -2.54 0.22 -8.12
N ARG A 82 -2.33 -0.88 -8.83
CA ARG A 82 -1.45 -0.86 -10.00
C ARG A 82 -2.04 0.01 -11.12
N GLU A 83 -3.35 -0.03 -11.30
CA GLU A 83 -4.01 0.84 -12.26
C GLU A 83 -3.82 2.31 -11.91
N ALA A 84 -3.83 2.63 -10.62
CA ALA A 84 -3.64 3.99 -10.15
C ALA A 84 -2.22 4.50 -10.42
N GLU A 85 -1.24 3.60 -10.57
CA GLU A 85 0.15 3.99 -10.84
C GLU A 85 0.26 4.83 -12.11
N ASP A 86 -0.58 4.56 -13.08
CA ASP A 86 -0.55 5.27 -14.35
C ASP A 86 -1.45 6.51 -14.37
N GLY A 87 -2.06 6.84 -13.23
CA GLY A 87 -2.94 8.00 -13.14
C GLY A 87 -4.28 7.79 -13.82
N THR A 88 -4.69 6.54 -14.03
CA THR A 88 -5.95 6.22 -14.71
C THR A 88 -7.13 6.15 -13.75
N ARG A 89 -6.87 6.37 -12.47
CA ARG A 89 -7.92 6.31 -11.45
C ARG A 89 -8.11 7.65 -10.77
#